data_e2b1b673086ff31f4bfd14eac8cd73b1
#
_entry.id   e2b1b673086ff31f4bfd14eac8cd73b1
#
_cell.length_a   1.000
_cell.length_b   1.000
_cell.length_c   1.000
_cell.angle_alpha   90.00
_cell.angle_beta   90.00
_cell.angle_gamma   90.00
#
_symmetry.space_group_name_H-M   'P 1'
#
loop_
_entity.id
_entity.type
_entity.pdbx_description
1 polymer ?
#
loop_
_entity_poly.entity_id
_entity_poly.type
_entity_poly.pdbx_seq_one_letter_code
_entity_poly.pdbx_strand_id
1 'polypeptide(L)'
;MADKIANSRPRVLSGMRPTGKLHLGHYVGALTNWVKLQEKYDCFFFVADWHALTTDYADTSRVKQSCVEIAIDWLAAGLDPEKCTLFIQSHVKQHAELHLLFSMTTPLGWLERVPSYKDQRENIKDKDLSTYGFLGYPLLQAADILIYKGNFVPVGEDQVPHVELTREIARRFNSFYPKKSSGAPEDLVFPEPQPLLTPSPKLPGTDGRKMSKSYGNAILLSDPEAVVRKKLKPMVTDPARVRRTDPGNPDKCPVGSMHKIFSDEQTIKNVYAGCTTAGIGCIECKGWAADSIVKLLAPMQERRAKFEQEPKLAWDILEAGSARAQKTAEATMQEVREAMHLSPEYEKPAPNQDAGIE
;
A
#
# COMPACT_ATOMS: atom_id res chain seq x y z
N MET A 1 -37.17 -3.91 -4.12
CA MET A 1 -35.79 -4.23 -3.68
C MET A 1 -34.73 -4.07 -4.78
N ALA A 2 -35.08 -3.51 -5.94
CA ALA A 2 -34.15 -3.32 -7.09
C ALA A 2 -33.38 -2.00 -7.12
N ASP A 3 -33.67 -1.04 -6.21
CA ASP A 3 -33.10 0.32 -6.31
C ASP A 3 -31.86 0.58 -5.43
N LYS A 4 -31.25 -0.45 -4.81
CA LYS A 4 -30.08 -0.27 -3.93
C LYS A 4 -28.71 -0.57 -4.58
N ILE A 5 -28.66 -1.01 -5.83
CA ILE A 5 -27.40 -1.38 -6.51
C ILE A 5 -26.81 -0.23 -7.35
N ALA A 6 -27.56 0.86 -7.60
CA ALA A 6 -27.20 1.85 -8.61
C ALA A 6 -26.25 2.97 -8.15
N ASN A 7 -25.73 3.00 -6.88
CA ASN A 7 -24.91 4.14 -6.43
C ASN A 7 -23.81 3.80 -5.40
N SER A 8 -23.24 2.61 -5.42
CA SER A 8 -22.05 2.32 -4.59
C SER A 8 -20.79 2.84 -5.30
N ARG A 9 -20.02 3.69 -4.62
CA ARG A 9 -18.70 4.12 -5.13
C ARG A 9 -17.85 2.90 -5.45
N PRO A 10 -17.10 2.88 -6.56
CA PRO A 10 -16.16 1.79 -6.84
C PRO A 10 -15.15 1.64 -5.70
N ARG A 11 -14.76 0.40 -5.40
CA ARG A 11 -13.86 0.10 -4.30
C ARG A 11 -12.41 0.18 -4.71
N VAL A 12 -11.65 0.84 -3.86
CA VAL A 12 -10.18 0.90 -3.93
C VAL A 12 -9.59 0.14 -2.75
N LEU A 13 -8.64 -0.71 -3.04
CA LEU A 13 -7.94 -1.46 -2.00
C LEU A 13 -6.43 -1.23 -2.08
N SER A 14 -5.82 -0.97 -0.93
CA SER A 14 -4.35 -0.91 -0.82
C SER A 14 -3.90 -1.24 0.60
N GLY A 15 -2.68 -1.75 0.72
CA GLY A 15 -2.10 -2.11 2.01
C GLY A 15 -0.68 -1.61 2.17
N MET A 16 -0.24 -1.47 3.42
CA MET A 16 1.13 -1.09 3.76
C MET A 16 1.67 -1.97 4.87
N ARG A 17 2.87 -2.52 4.66
CA ARG A 17 3.53 -3.37 5.66
C ARG A 17 3.93 -2.55 6.91
N PRO A 18 3.72 -3.08 8.13
CA PRO A 18 4.07 -2.39 9.38
C PRO A 18 5.57 -2.41 9.62
N THR A 19 6.28 -1.49 8.99
CA THR A 19 7.73 -1.32 9.13
C THR A 19 8.11 -0.17 10.06
N GLY A 20 7.19 0.27 10.95
CA GLY A 20 7.35 1.42 11.83
C GLY A 20 7.08 2.75 11.14
N LYS A 21 7.51 3.86 11.76
CA LYS A 21 7.26 5.24 11.29
C LYS A 21 7.52 5.41 9.79
N LEU A 22 6.64 6.15 9.12
CA LEU A 22 6.75 6.40 7.68
C LEU A 22 7.71 7.55 7.38
N HIS A 23 8.24 7.56 6.16
CA HIS A 23 9.12 8.61 5.66
C HIS A 23 8.52 9.31 4.43
N LEU A 24 9.12 10.41 3.99
CA LEU A 24 8.66 11.20 2.85
C LEU A 24 8.42 10.36 1.58
N GLY A 25 9.19 9.30 1.37
CA GLY A 25 8.98 8.38 0.23
C GLY A 25 7.65 7.65 0.28
N HIS A 26 7.17 7.24 1.46
CA HIS A 26 5.83 6.65 1.61
C HIS A 26 4.73 7.70 1.41
N TYR A 27 4.97 8.93 1.89
CA TYR A 27 4.04 10.02 1.71
C TYR A 27 3.81 10.33 0.23
N VAL A 28 4.89 10.55 -0.51
CA VAL A 28 4.84 10.89 -1.94
C VAL A 28 4.39 9.70 -2.78
N GLY A 29 4.86 8.50 -2.44
CA GLY A 29 4.58 7.28 -3.23
C GLY A 29 3.18 6.69 -3.04
N ALA A 30 2.54 6.92 -1.89
CA ALA A 30 1.26 6.32 -1.57
C ALA A 30 0.27 7.28 -0.91
N LEU A 31 0.61 7.88 0.24
CA LEU A 31 -0.36 8.57 1.08
C LEU A 31 -1.01 9.79 0.41
N THR A 32 -0.25 10.59 -0.34
CA THR A 32 -0.81 11.73 -1.10
C THR A 32 -1.91 11.31 -2.06
N ASN A 33 -1.78 10.12 -2.65
CA ASN A 33 -2.78 9.55 -3.53
C ASN A 33 -3.96 8.99 -2.74
N TRP A 34 -3.71 8.26 -1.65
CA TRP A 34 -4.77 7.68 -0.81
C TRP A 34 -5.71 8.75 -0.24
N VAL A 35 -5.14 9.87 0.23
CA VAL A 35 -5.92 11.04 0.71
C VAL A 35 -6.83 11.61 -0.37
N LYS A 36 -6.41 11.57 -1.65
CA LYS A 36 -7.27 12.02 -2.76
C LYS A 36 -8.32 10.98 -3.14
N LEU A 37 -7.97 9.70 -3.07
CA LEU A 37 -8.86 8.60 -3.44
C LEU A 37 -10.05 8.47 -2.50
N GLN A 38 -9.89 8.69 -1.19
CA GLN A 38 -10.97 8.62 -0.21
C GLN A 38 -12.13 9.58 -0.49
N GLU A 39 -11.91 10.66 -1.26
CA GLU A 39 -12.96 11.59 -1.63
C GLU A 39 -13.89 11.05 -2.74
N LYS A 40 -13.39 10.10 -3.54
CA LYS A 40 -14.09 9.62 -4.76
C LYS A 40 -14.51 8.16 -4.69
N TYR A 41 -13.82 7.33 -3.90
CA TYR A 41 -13.96 5.88 -3.88
C TYR A 41 -14.36 5.37 -2.49
N ASP A 42 -14.90 4.16 -2.44
CA ASP A 42 -15.04 3.36 -1.22
C ASP A 42 -13.69 2.70 -0.93
N CYS A 43 -12.88 3.34 -0.06
CA CYS A 43 -11.49 2.95 0.14
C CYS A 43 -11.30 2.05 1.35
N PHE A 44 -10.58 0.94 1.14
CA PHE A 44 -10.13 0.02 2.17
C PHE A 44 -8.59 0.07 2.22
N PHE A 45 -8.04 0.64 3.29
CA PHE A 45 -6.60 0.73 3.51
C PHE A 45 -6.21 -0.08 4.74
N PHE A 46 -5.29 -1.01 4.58
CA PHE A 46 -4.96 -1.93 5.67
C PHE A 46 -3.46 -1.98 6.00
N VAL A 47 -3.20 -2.20 7.29
CA VAL A 47 -1.87 -2.56 7.75
C VAL A 47 -1.66 -4.04 7.45
N ALA A 48 -0.75 -4.32 6.54
CA ALA A 48 -0.47 -5.66 6.00
C ALA A 48 0.51 -6.41 6.91
N ASP A 49 0.06 -6.76 8.11
CA ASP A 49 0.91 -7.39 9.13
C ASP A 49 1.25 -8.85 8.79
N TRP A 50 0.35 -9.64 8.21
CA TRP A 50 0.69 -10.96 7.72
C TRP A 50 1.68 -10.92 6.56
N HIS A 51 1.57 -9.92 5.67
CA HIS A 51 2.60 -9.74 4.64
C HIS A 51 3.98 -9.40 5.23
N ALA A 52 4.03 -8.69 6.36
CA ALA A 52 5.30 -8.46 7.03
C ALA A 52 5.93 -9.78 7.49
N LEU A 53 5.13 -10.71 8.00
CA LEU A 53 5.60 -12.01 8.48
C LEU A 53 6.18 -12.89 7.38
N THR A 54 5.89 -12.64 6.10
CA THR A 54 6.47 -13.44 5.01
C THR A 54 7.99 -13.29 4.90
N THR A 55 8.54 -12.20 5.44
CA THR A 55 10.00 -11.94 5.48
C THR A 55 10.54 -11.69 6.89
N ASP A 56 9.68 -11.29 7.85
CA ASP A 56 10.09 -10.87 9.19
C ASP A 56 9.52 -11.81 10.28
N TYR A 57 9.29 -13.08 9.94
CA TYR A 57 8.68 -14.07 10.82
C TYR A 57 9.53 -14.41 12.06
N ALA A 58 10.84 -14.22 12.00
CA ALA A 58 11.75 -14.58 13.08
C ALA A 58 11.68 -13.61 14.29
N ASP A 59 11.29 -12.34 14.06
CA ASP A 59 11.08 -11.36 15.13
C ASP A 59 9.81 -10.54 14.89
N THR A 60 8.77 -10.88 15.64
CA THR A 60 7.46 -10.23 15.59
C THR A 60 7.24 -9.19 16.70
N SER A 61 8.23 -8.97 17.56
CA SER A 61 8.12 -8.15 18.78
C SER A 61 7.65 -6.72 18.52
N ARG A 62 7.94 -6.18 17.33
CA ARG A 62 7.61 -4.79 16.96
C ARG A 62 6.37 -4.65 16.08
N VAL A 63 5.75 -5.73 15.64
CA VAL A 63 4.63 -5.67 14.68
C VAL A 63 3.47 -4.83 15.21
N LYS A 64 3.00 -5.11 16.44
CA LYS A 64 1.89 -4.35 17.05
C LYS A 64 2.19 -2.85 17.17
N GLN A 65 3.38 -2.50 17.67
CA GLN A 65 3.79 -1.11 17.78
C GLN A 65 3.87 -0.44 16.40
N SER A 66 4.38 -1.16 15.40
CA SER A 66 4.48 -0.66 14.02
C SER A 66 3.11 -0.43 13.39
N CYS A 67 2.09 -1.24 13.72
CA CYS A 67 0.71 -1.01 13.28
C CYS A 67 0.16 0.32 13.83
N VAL A 68 0.40 0.60 15.11
CA VAL A 68 -0.01 1.87 15.73
C VAL A 68 0.71 3.06 15.09
N GLU A 69 2.02 2.96 14.91
CA GLU A 69 2.84 4.03 14.30
C GLU A 69 2.38 4.37 12.87
N ILE A 70 2.08 3.35 12.07
CA ILE A 70 1.54 3.54 10.71
C ILE A 70 0.17 4.22 10.76
N ALA A 71 -0.73 3.78 11.64
CA ALA A 71 -2.04 4.38 11.78
C ALA A 71 -1.94 5.87 12.16
N ILE A 72 -1.05 6.21 13.10
CA ILE A 72 -0.79 7.60 13.47
C ILE A 72 -0.29 8.40 12.26
N ASP A 73 0.64 7.86 11.47
CA ASP A 73 1.15 8.53 10.27
C ASP A 73 0.07 8.69 9.18
N TRP A 74 -0.82 7.71 9.01
CA TRP A 74 -1.94 7.79 8.08
C TRP A 74 -2.94 8.90 8.45
N LEU A 75 -3.35 8.93 9.72
CA LEU A 75 -4.24 9.95 10.26
C LEU A 75 -3.61 11.35 10.21
N ALA A 76 -2.31 11.42 10.53
CA ALA A 76 -1.55 12.66 10.44
C ALA A 76 -1.44 13.16 8.98
N ALA A 77 -1.28 12.27 8.00
CA ALA A 77 -1.25 12.60 6.58
C ALA A 77 -2.61 13.06 6.03
N GLY A 78 -3.71 12.79 6.73
CA GLY A 78 -5.05 13.26 6.35
C GLY A 78 -6.01 12.16 5.90
N LEU A 79 -5.72 10.89 6.17
CA LEU A 79 -6.73 9.84 6.03
C LEU A 79 -7.79 10.01 7.11
N ASP A 80 -9.04 9.97 6.70
CA ASP A 80 -10.22 10.20 7.54
C ASP A 80 -10.97 8.86 7.72
N PRO A 81 -11.06 8.33 8.95
CA PRO A 81 -11.74 7.07 9.23
C PRO A 81 -13.26 7.09 8.97
N GLU A 82 -13.86 8.29 8.79
CA GLU A 82 -15.26 8.43 8.38
C GLU A 82 -15.43 8.31 6.86
N LYS A 83 -14.35 8.56 6.07
CA LYS A 83 -14.36 8.50 4.60
C LYS A 83 -13.80 7.21 4.04
N CYS A 84 -12.95 6.51 4.81
CA CYS A 84 -12.32 5.27 4.39
C CYS A 84 -12.26 4.25 5.53
N THR A 85 -12.09 2.98 5.19
CA THR A 85 -11.92 1.91 6.17
C THR A 85 -10.43 1.66 6.40
N LEU A 86 -9.95 2.01 7.61
CA LEU A 86 -8.57 1.77 8.06
C LEU A 86 -8.55 0.56 8.99
N PHE A 87 -7.79 -0.50 8.68
CA PHE A 87 -7.86 -1.74 9.45
C PHE A 87 -6.54 -2.52 9.47
N ILE A 88 -6.49 -3.58 10.30
CA ILE A 88 -5.37 -4.51 10.37
C ILE A 88 -5.77 -5.81 9.66
N GLN A 89 -4.94 -6.27 8.72
CA GLN A 89 -5.19 -7.47 7.93
C GLN A 89 -5.49 -8.69 8.81
N SER A 90 -4.66 -8.96 9.82
CA SER A 90 -4.83 -10.13 10.70
C SER A 90 -6.07 -10.10 11.58
N HIS A 91 -6.73 -8.95 11.75
CA HIS A 91 -7.99 -8.85 12.47
C HIS A 91 -9.18 -9.33 11.66
N VAL A 92 -9.03 -9.48 10.34
CA VAL A 92 -10.03 -10.01 9.41
C VAL A 92 -9.60 -11.40 8.96
N LYS A 93 -10.02 -12.44 9.68
CA LYS A 93 -9.55 -13.83 9.47
C LYS A 93 -9.92 -14.40 8.10
N GLN A 94 -10.93 -13.85 7.48
CA GLN A 94 -11.42 -14.22 6.15
C GLN A 94 -10.35 -14.11 5.06
N HIS A 95 -9.37 -13.23 5.20
CA HIS A 95 -8.20 -13.19 4.31
C HIS A 95 -7.44 -14.52 4.28
N ALA A 96 -7.24 -15.13 5.45
CA ALA A 96 -6.54 -16.42 5.54
C ALA A 96 -7.40 -17.56 4.99
N GLU A 97 -8.71 -17.55 5.22
CA GLU A 97 -9.62 -18.54 4.66
C GLU A 97 -9.64 -18.46 3.13
N LEU A 98 -9.80 -17.26 2.56
CA LEU A 98 -9.80 -17.10 1.11
C LEU A 98 -8.44 -17.45 0.49
N HIS A 99 -7.33 -17.08 1.13
CA HIS A 99 -5.99 -17.48 0.71
C HIS A 99 -5.86 -19.01 0.66
N LEU A 100 -6.35 -19.72 1.68
CA LEU A 100 -6.33 -21.17 1.70
C LEU A 100 -7.14 -21.74 0.53
N LEU A 101 -8.36 -21.26 0.28
CA LEU A 101 -9.21 -21.74 -0.82
C LEU A 101 -8.56 -21.47 -2.19
N PHE A 102 -7.96 -20.30 -2.38
CA PHE A 102 -7.21 -19.99 -3.60
C PHE A 102 -6.00 -20.88 -3.79
N SER A 103 -5.34 -21.32 -2.70
CA SER A 103 -4.18 -22.22 -2.78
C SER A 103 -4.53 -23.58 -3.37
N MET A 104 -5.79 -24.02 -3.28
CA MET A 104 -6.27 -25.28 -3.85
C MET A 104 -6.44 -25.21 -5.38
N THR A 105 -6.59 -24.00 -5.92
CA THR A 105 -6.88 -23.82 -7.35
C THR A 105 -5.77 -23.16 -8.13
N THR A 106 -4.81 -22.48 -7.47
CA THR A 106 -3.76 -21.71 -8.14
C THR A 106 -2.56 -22.57 -8.49
N PRO A 107 -2.14 -22.67 -9.76
CA PRO A 107 -0.96 -23.40 -10.15
C PRO A 107 0.32 -22.80 -9.53
N LEU A 108 1.17 -23.64 -8.97
CA LEU A 108 2.42 -23.23 -8.30
C LEU A 108 3.32 -22.39 -9.21
N GLY A 109 3.45 -22.77 -10.48
CA GLY A 109 4.27 -22.03 -11.44
C GLY A 109 3.78 -20.61 -11.75
N TRP A 110 2.56 -20.24 -11.36
CA TRP A 110 2.12 -18.83 -11.46
C TRP A 110 2.81 -17.96 -10.41
N LEU A 111 2.95 -18.48 -9.19
CA LEU A 111 3.61 -17.80 -8.07
C LEU A 111 5.13 -17.70 -8.30
N GLU A 112 5.75 -18.77 -8.78
CA GLU A 112 7.18 -18.82 -9.06
C GLU A 112 7.63 -17.88 -10.18
N ARG A 113 6.71 -17.49 -11.08
CA ARG A 113 7.00 -16.57 -12.20
C ARG A 113 6.85 -15.10 -11.85
N VAL A 114 6.30 -14.76 -10.68
CA VAL A 114 6.13 -13.36 -10.26
C VAL A 114 7.50 -12.66 -10.19
N PRO A 115 7.72 -11.54 -10.92
CA PRO A 115 9.02 -10.89 -11.00
C PRO A 115 9.58 -10.49 -9.63
N SER A 116 8.77 -9.86 -8.79
CA SER A 116 9.19 -9.41 -7.46
C SER A 116 9.53 -10.57 -6.49
N TYR A 117 8.93 -11.75 -6.67
CA TYR A 117 9.32 -12.97 -5.94
C TYR A 117 10.76 -13.36 -6.28
N LYS A 118 11.10 -13.38 -7.57
CA LYS A 118 12.45 -13.71 -8.04
C LYS A 118 13.48 -12.69 -7.56
N ASP A 119 13.17 -11.40 -7.78
CA ASP A 119 14.06 -10.29 -7.41
C ASP A 119 14.37 -10.27 -5.90
N GLN A 120 13.34 -10.47 -5.05
CA GLN A 120 13.54 -10.49 -3.61
C GLN A 120 14.36 -11.71 -3.16
N ARG A 121 14.10 -12.89 -3.73
CA ARG A 121 14.84 -14.11 -3.44
C ARG A 121 16.33 -13.98 -3.81
N GLU A 122 16.63 -13.23 -4.89
CA GLU A 122 18.00 -12.99 -5.33
C GLU A 122 18.70 -11.91 -4.50
N ASN A 123 17.99 -10.89 -4.05
CA ASN A 123 18.58 -9.71 -3.43
C ASN A 123 18.61 -9.73 -1.89
N ILE A 124 17.70 -10.46 -1.24
CA ILE A 124 17.66 -10.60 0.22
C ILE A 124 18.43 -11.85 0.63
N LYS A 125 19.63 -11.68 1.20
CA LYS A 125 20.53 -12.78 1.59
C LYS A 125 20.62 -13.02 3.09
N ASP A 126 20.13 -12.10 3.88
CA ASP A 126 20.14 -12.11 5.35
C ASP A 126 18.93 -12.81 5.97
N LYS A 127 18.00 -13.32 5.13
CA LYS A 127 16.76 -13.99 5.56
C LYS A 127 16.55 -15.27 4.75
N ASP A 128 16.00 -16.29 5.42
CA ASP A 128 15.51 -17.48 4.71
C ASP A 128 14.14 -17.20 4.08
N LEU A 129 14.13 -17.10 2.77
CA LEU A 129 12.93 -16.88 1.94
C LEU A 129 12.45 -18.17 1.26
N SER A 130 12.93 -19.34 1.66
CA SER A 130 12.51 -20.64 1.10
C SER A 130 11.21 -21.16 1.72
N THR A 131 10.48 -20.32 2.44
CA THR A 131 9.23 -20.68 3.12
C THR A 131 8.02 -20.65 2.18
N TYR A 132 7.01 -21.50 2.47
CA TYR A 132 5.72 -21.43 1.79
C TYR A 132 5.07 -20.03 1.90
N GLY A 133 5.16 -19.40 3.07
CA GLY A 133 4.60 -18.06 3.28
C GLY A 133 5.20 -17.02 2.33
N PHE A 134 6.50 -17.10 2.05
CA PHE A 134 7.13 -16.19 1.09
C PHE A 134 6.74 -16.52 -0.36
N LEU A 135 6.66 -17.80 -0.75
CA LEU A 135 6.16 -18.18 -2.08
C LEU A 135 4.68 -17.78 -2.25
N GLY A 136 3.89 -17.90 -1.19
CA GLY A 136 2.45 -17.64 -1.19
C GLY A 136 2.03 -16.18 -1.06
N TYR A 137 2.96 -15.22 -0.85
CA TYR A 137 2.54 -13.83 -0.61
C TYR A 137 1.77 -13.18 -1.78
N PRO A 138 2.03 -13.49 -3.06
CA PRO A 138 1.23 -12.93 -4.14
C PRO A 138 -0.21 -13.45 -4.14
N LEU A 139 -0.41 -14.68 -3.67
CA LEU A 139 -1.73 -15.28 -3.50
C LEU A 139 -2.48 -14.66 -2.32
N LEU A 140 -1.79 -14.36 -1.21
CA LEU A 140 -2.36 -13.61 -0.10
C LEU A 140 -2.79 -12.20 -0.54
N GLN A 141 -1.97 -11.54 -1.36
CA GLN A 141 -2.32 -10.23 -1.94
C GLN A 141 -3.58 -10.33 -2.83
N ALA A 142 -3.71 -11.39 -3.60
CA ALA A 142 -4.93 -11.61 -4.39
C ALA A 142 -6.16 -11.81 -3.49
N ALA A 143 -6.02 -12.56 -2.39
CA ALA A 143 -7.08 -12.73 -1.39
C ALA A 143 -7.47 -11.39 -0.74
N ASP A 144 -6.49 -10.55 -0.38
CA ASP A 144 -6.72 -9.23 0.19
C ASP A 144 -7.57 -8.34 -0.73
N ILE A 145 -7.31 -8.40 -2.03
CA ILE A 145 -8.02 -7.58 -3.04
C ILE A 145 -9.42 -8.12 -3.29
N LEU A 146 -9.52 -9.42 -3.54
CA LEU A 146 -10.75 -10.05 -4.00
C LEU A 146 -11.80 -10.18 -2.90
N ILE A 147 -11.39 -10.31 -1.64
CA ILE A 147 -12.32 -10.46 -0.51
C ILE A 147 -13.21 -9.22 -0.32
N TYR A 148 -12.74 -8.05 -0.72
CA TYR A 148 -13.53 -6.81 -0.73
C TYR A 148 -14.14 -6.51 -2.09
N LYS A 149 -14.01 -7.42 -3.08
CA LYS A 149 -14.43 -7.18 -4.47
C LYS A 149 -13.88 -5.86 -5.02
N GLY A 150 -12.57 -5.63 -4.80
CA GLY A 150 -11.88 -4.41 -5.20
C GLY A 150 -11.98 -4.17 -6.71
N ASN A 151 -12.39 -2.96 -7.11
CA ASN A 151 -12.42 -2.56 -8.53
C ASN A 151 -11.06 -2.02 -8.98
N PHE A 152 -10.39 -1.29 -8.09
CA PHE A 152 -9.12 -0.64 -8.39
C PHE A 152 -8.09 -0.88 -7.30
N VAL A 153 -6.83 -1.04 -7.72
CA VAL A 153 -5.67 -1.18 -6.85
C VAL A 153 -4.65 -0.11 -7.20
N PRO A 154 -4.42 0.91 -6.36
CA PRO A 154 -3.41 1.93 -6.62
C PRO A 154 -2.02 1.32 -6.47
N VAL A 155 -1.28 1.28 -7.56
CA VAL A 155 0.03 0.62 -7.65
C VAL A 155 1.02 1.41 -8.49
N GLY A 156 2.31 1.24 -8.22
CA GLY A 156 3.37 1.57 -9.16
C GLY A 156 3.45 0.55 -10.30
N GLU A 157 4.14 0.89 -11.38
CA GLU A 157 4.29 0.02 -12.55
C GLU A 157 4.89 -1.36 -12.20
N ASP A 158 5.79 -1.42 -11.24
CA ASP A 158 6.44 -2.64 -10.77
C ASP A 158 5.47 -3.63 -10.08
N GLN A 159 4.31 -3.14 -9.62
CA GLN A 159 3.28 -3.95 -8.95
C GLN A 159 2.14 -4.37 -9.88
N VAL A 160 2.10 -3.89 -11.12
CA VAL A 160 1.08 -4.31 -12.12
C VAL A 160 1.03 -5.83 -12.30
N PRO A 161 2.16 -6.58 -12.35
CA PRO A 161 2.11 -8.03 -12.45
C PRO A 161 1.34 -8.73 -11.33
N HIS A 162 1.31 -8.17 -10.12
CA HIS A 162 0.51 -8.72 -9.02
C HIS A 162 -1.00 -8.51 -9.23
N VAL A 163 -1.40 -7.37 -9.78
CA VAL A 163 -2.80 -7.12 -10.13
C VAL A 163 -3.24 -8.04 -11.26
N GLU A 164 -2.40 -8.27 -12.27
CA GLU A 164 -2.69 -9.24 -13.35
C GLU A 164 -2.80 -10.67 -12.81
N LEU A 165 -1.92 -11.09 -11.90
CA LEU A 165 -2.06 -12.39 -11.23
C LEU A 165 -3.38 -12.48 -10.47
N THR A 166 -3.78 -11.43 -9.77
CA THR A 166 -5.07 -11.38 -9.05
C THR A 166 -6.25 -11.56 -10.01
N ARG A 167 -6.20 -10.96 -11.19
CA ARG A 167 -7.22 -11.12 -12.24
C ARG A 167 -7.27 -12.55 -12.75
N GLU A 168 -6.12 -13.17 -13.00
CA GLU A 168 -6.06 -14.59 -13.40
C GLU A 168 -6.65 -15.52 -12.34
N ILE A 169 -6.36 -15.25 -11.05
CA ILE A 169 -6.94 -16.01 -9.93
C ILE A 169 -8.45 -15.84 -9.89
N ALA A 170 -8.96 -14.62 -10.06
CA ALA A 170 -10.39 -14.34 -10.11
C ALA A 170 -11.08 -15.07 -11.26
N ARG A 171 -10.54 -15.01 -12.48
CA ARG A 171 -11.05 -15.73 -13.66
C ARG A 171 -11.10 -17.23 -13.43
N ARG A 172 -10.00 -17.78 -12.89
CA ARG A 172 -9.89 -19.21 -12.64
C ARG A 172 -10.90 -19.67 -11.59
N PHE A 173 -11.04 -18.91 -10.49
CA PHE A 173 -12.06 -19.21 -9.47
C PHE A 173 -13.47 -19.17 -10.06
N ASN A 174 -13.82 -18.09 -10.75
CA ASN A 174 -15.13 -17.94 -11.39
C ASN A 174 -15.44 -19.02 -12.45
N SER A 175 -14.38 -19.53 -13.11
CA SER A 175 -14.52 -20.64 -14.09
C SER A 175 -14.85 -21.98 -13.42
N PHE A 176 -14.32 -22.25 -12.24
CA PHE A 176 -14.61 -23.48 -11.49
C PHE A 176 -15.91 -23.39 -10.69
N TYR A 177 -16.24 -22.20 -10.18
CA TYR A 177 -17.34 -21.97 -9.24
C TYR A 177 -18.24 -20.80 -9.67
N PRO A 178 -18.91 -20.91 -10.82
CA PRO A 178 -19.87 -19.88 -11.25
C PRO A 178 -21.10 -19.89 -10.35
N LYS A 179 -21.63 -18.71 -9.99
CA LYS A 179 -22.90 -18.62 -9.26
C LYS A 179 -24.07 -19.14 -10.09
N LYS A 180 -24.06 -18.89 -11.41
CA LYS A 180 -24.99 -19.40 -12.41
C LYS A 180 -24.23 -19.67 -13.70
N SER A 181 -24.79 -20.53 -14.52
CA SER A 181 -24.17 -20.96 -15.78
C SER A 181 -24.20 -19.91 -16.90
N SER A 182 -24.76 -18.72 -16.68
CA SER A 182 -24.93 -17.70 -17.73
C SER A 182 -23.61 -17.02 -18.13
N GLY A 183 -22.63 -16.98 -17.24
CA GLY A 183 -21.35 -16.26 -17.43
C GLY A 183 -21.51 -14.73 -17.44
N ALA A 184 -22.67 -14.20 -17.08
CA ALA A 184 -22.87 -12.76 -16.95
C ALA A 184 -22.05 -12.19 -15.77
N PRO A 185 -21.60 -10.92 -15.81
CA PRO A 185 -20.79 -10.31 -14.75
C PRO A 185 -21.44 -10.38 -13.36
N GLU A 186 -22.76 -10.32 -13.26
CA GLU A 186 -23.53 -10.45 -12.02
C GLU A 186 -23.52 -11.87 -11.44
N ASP A 187 -23.19 -12.86 -12.26
CA ASP A 187 -23.10 -14.27 -11.88
C ASP A 187 -21.69 -14.68 -11.46
N LEU A 188 -20.72 -13.75 -11.47
CA LEU A 188 -19.36 -13.97 -11.02
C LEU A 188 -19.23 -13.70 -9.52
N VAL A 189 -18.44 -14.50 -8.82
CA VAL A 189 -18.11 -14.27 -7.41
C VAL A 189 -17.18 -13.07 -7.27
N PHE A 190 -16.15 -13.02 -8.11
CA PHE A 190 -15.12 -11.98 -8.04
C PHE A 190 -15.09 -11.11 -9.29
N PRO A 191 -15.03 -9.78 -9.16
CA PRO A 191 -14.68 -8.88 -10.25
C PRO A 191 -13.21 -9.03 -10.63
N GLU A 192 -12.84 -8.53 -11.81
CA GLU A 192 -11.45 -8.39 -12.22
C GLU A 192 -10.94 -7.00 -11.83
N PRO A 193 -10.05 -6.87 -10.85
CA PRO A 193 -9.52 -5.58 -10.42
C PRO A 193 -8.66 -4.94 -11.51
N GLN A 194 -8.63 -3.60 -11.55
CA GLN A 194 -7.79 -2.84 -12.48
C GLN A 194 -6.67 -2.12 -11.72
N PRO A 195 -5.45 -2.09 -12.25
CA PRO A 195 -4.39 -1.26 -11.68
C PRO A 195 -4.74 0.22 -11.85
N LEU A 196 -4.66 0.99 -10.77
CA LEU A 196 -4.75 2.44 -10.81
C LEU A 196 -3.32 2.98 -10.69
N LEU A 197 -2.70 3.28 -11.84
CA LEU A 197 -1.31 3.73 -11.86
C LEU A 197 -1.17 5.05 -11.10
N THR A 198 -0.31 5.04 -10.11
CA THR A 198 0.05 6.21 -9.33
C THR A 198 1.43 6.68 -9.77
N PRO A 199 1.59 7.93 -10.19
CA PRO A 199 2.93 8.49 -10.36
C PRO A 199 3.67 8.35 -9.03
N SER A 200 4.67 7.48 -9.01
CA SER A 200 5.52 7.29 -7.82
C SER A 200 6.91 7.82 -8.14
N PRO A 201 7.17 9.13 -7.93
CA PRO A 201 8.49 9.68 -8.15
C PRO A 201 9.46 8.99 -7.18
N LYS A 202 10.59 8.52 -7.72
CA LYS A 202 11.67 7.95 -6.92
C LYS A 202 12.27 9.07 -6.06
N LEU A 203 11.89 9.14 -4.79
CA LEU A 203 12.44 10.12 -3.86
C LEU A 203 13.83 9.67 -3.42
N PRO A 204 14.89 10.47 -3.66
CA PRO A 204 16.23 10.17 -3.15
C PRO A 204 16.29 10.34 -1.62
N GLY A 205 17.05 9.49 -0.96
CA GLY A 205 17.46 9.68 0.43
C GLY A 205 18.60 10.70 0.55
N THR A 206 19.03 10.93 1.75
CA THR A 206 20.09 11.93 2.05
C THR A 206 21.46 11.56 1.46
N ASP A 207 21.66 10.30 1.10
CA ASP A 207 22.84 9.75 0.43
C ASP A 207 22.70 9.64 -1.11
N GLY A 208 21.57 10.11 -1.66
CA GLY A 208 21.27 10.07 -3.09
C GLY A 208 20.69 8.76 -3.61
N ARG A 209 20.77 7.66 -2.85
CA ARG A 209 20.08 6.40 -3.19
C ARG A 209 18.57 6.53 -2.92
N LYS A 210 17.78 5.54 -3.32
CA LYS A 210 16.34 5.49 -2.96
C LYS A 210 16.18 5.64 -1.44
N MET A 211 15.27 6.51 -1.01
CA MET A 211 14.98 6.71 0.40
C MET A 211 14.49 5.43 1.07
N SER A 212 15.18 5.00 2.14
CA SER A 212 14.86 3.80 2.90
C SER A 212 15.36 3.91 4.34
N LYS A 213 14.59 3.41 5.29
CA LYS A 213 15.00 3.34 6.70
C LYS A 213 16.22 2.43 6.91
N SER A 214 16.29 1.33 6.17
CA SER A 214 17.40 0.38 6.28
C SER A 214 18.74 0.97 5.85
N TYR A 215 18.73 2.01 5.03
CA TYR A 215 19.96 2.73 4.63
C TYR A 215 20.29 3.90 5.56
N GLY A 216 19.44 4.21 6.55
CA GLY A 216 19.64 5.35 7.43
C GLY A 216 19.53 6.72 6.73
N ASN A 217 19.01 6.77 5.49
CA ASN A 217 18.96 7.95 4.63
C ASN A 217 17.56 8.59 4.55
N ALA A 218 16.65 8.20 5.45
CA ALA A 218 15.25 8.61 5.39
C ALA A 218 14.95 9.84 6.26
N ILE A 219 14.07 10.72 5.77
CA ILE A 219 13.41 11.77 6.53
C ILE A 219 12.01 11.25 6.89
N LEU A 220 11.75 11.08 8.20
CA LEU A 220 10.47 10.58 8.70
C LEU A 220 9.40 11.69 8.72
N LEU A 221 8.14 11.31 8.61
CA LEU A 221 7.01 12.27 8.75
C LEU A 221 6.96 12.87 10.17
N SER A 222 7.47 12.14 11.16
CA SER A 222 7.58 12.55 12.55
C SER A 222 8.85 13.32 12.90
N ASP A 223 9.78 13.54 11.95
CA ASP A 223 11.04 14.25 12.24
C ASP A 223 10.75 15.73 12.53
N PRO A 224 11.09 16.25 13.70
CA PRO A 224 10.95 17.67 13.98
C PRO A 224 11.89 18.51 13.11
N GLU A 225 11.59 19.80 12.95
CA GLU A 225 12.33 20.74 12.09
C GLU A 225 13.86 20.63 12.26
N ALA A 226 14.34 20.63 13.49
CA ALA A 226 15.79 20.55 13.77
C ALA A 226 16.43 19.27 13.19
N VAL A 227 15.70 18.14 13.22
CA VAL A 227 16.14 16.85 12.67
C VAL A 227 16.09 16.88 11.15
N VAL A 228 15.04 17.42 10.54
CA VAL A 228 14.95 17.59 9.07
C VAL A 228 16.15 18.40 8.56
N ARG A 229 16.41 19.55 9.16
CA ARG A 229 17.56 20.40 8.81
C ARG A 229 18.91 19.69 9.02
N LYS A 230 19.06 18.97 10.13
CA LYS A 230 20.28 18.18 10.42
C LYS A 230 20.50 17.09 9.37
N LYS A 231 19.45 16.41 8.92
CA LYS A 231 19.53 15.35 7.90
C LYS A 231 19.81 15.89 6.50
N LEU A 232 19.26 17.04 6.13
CA LEU A 232 19.47 17.65 4.81
C LEU A 232 20.82 18.33 4.66
N LYS A 233 21.38 18.88 5.73
CA LYS A 233 22.66 19.60 5.69
C LYS A 233 23.80 18.79 5.04
N PRO A 234 24.06 17.51 5.39
CA PRO A 234 25.09 16.67 4.77
C PRO A 234 24.62 15.99 3.46
N MET A 235 23.36 16.15 3.04
CA MET A 235 22.83 15.47 1.85
C MET A 235 23.73 15.67 0.64
N VAL A 236 23.95 14.61 -0.15
CA VAL A 236 24.74 14.67 -1.37
C VAL A 236 24.11 15.61 -2.40
N THR A 237 24.95 16.23 -3.21
CA THR A 237 24.54 17.17 -4.25
C THR A 237 25.06 16.70 -5.61
N ASP A 238 24.96 17.52 -6.65
CA ASP A 238 25.52 17.24 -7.96
C ASP A 238 27.03 16.97 -7.84
N PRO A 239 27.52 15.78 -8.21
CA PRO A 239 28.95 15.44 -8.12
C PRO A 239 29.85 16.33 -9.02
N ALA A 240 29.30 16.91 -10.08
CA ALA A 240 30.04 17.80 -10.96
C ALA A 240 30.34 19.16 -10.31
N ARG A 241 29.60 19.54 -9.27
CA ARG A 241 29.79 20.79 -8.54
C ARG A 241 30.74 20.61 -7.35
N VAL A 242 32.04 20.72 -7.59
CA VAL A 242 33.09 20.51 -6.57
C VAL A 242 33.30 21.78 -5.76
N ARG A 243 33.34 22.95 -6.42
CA ARG A 243 33.57 24.25 -5.77
C ARG A 243 32.29 25.08 -5.73
N ARG A 244 32.24 26.05 -4.81
CA ARG A 244 31.10 26.99 -4.71
C ARG A 244 30.88 27.78 -6.00
N THR A 245 31.94 28.04 -6.75
CA THR A 245 31.95 28.79 -8.01
C THR A 245 31.63 27.96 -9.24
N ASP A 246 31.52 26.63 -9.10
CA ASP A 246 31.19 25.76 -10.21
C ASP A 246 29.68 25.81 -10.46
N PRO A 247 29.23 25.94 -11.71
CA PRO A 247 27.81 25.76 -12.04
C PRO A 247 27.38 24.32 -11.77
N GLY A 248 26.17 24.15 -11.23
CA GLY A 248 25.58 22.83 -10.98
C GLY A 248 24.42 22.52 -11.93
N ASN A 249 23.95 21.27 -11.88
CA ASN A 249 22.78 20.83 -12.60
C ASN A 249 21.70 20.31 -11.61
N PRO A 250 20.60 21.06 -11.39
CA PRO A 250 19.52 20.62 -10.50
C PRO A 250 18.87 19.28 -10.90
N ASP A 251 18.87 18.91 -12.19
CA ASP A 251 18.29 17.65 -12.68
C ASP A 251 19.13 16.42 -12.30
N LYS A 252 20.42 16.61 -12.09
CA LYS A 252 21.35 15.57 -11.64
C LYS A 252 21.58 15.57 -10.12
N CYS A 253 21.02 16.56 -9.43
CA CYS A 253 21.21 16.78 -8.01
C CYS A 253 20.08 16.14 -7.20
N PRO A 254 20.36 15.26 -6.22
CA PRO A 254 19.32 14.72 -5.33
C PRO A 254 18.53 15.81 -4.57
N VAL A 255 19.16 16.93 -4.19
CA VAL A 255 18.47 18.08 -3.60
C VAL A 255 17.56 18.77 -4.62
N GLY A 256 17.96 18.83 -5.89
CA GLY A 256 17.10 19.31 -6.98
C GLY A 256 15.82 18.46 -7.14
N SER A 257 15.94 17.14 -7.00
CA SER A 257 14.79 16.24 -6.97
C SER A 257 13.86 16.52 -5.78
N MET A 258 14.39 16.85 -4.61
CA MET A 258 13.59 17.28 -3.46
C MET A 258 12.82 18.57 -3.76
N HIS A 259 13.46 19.56 -4.36
CA HIS A 259 12.80 20.81 -4.74
C HIS A 259 11.65 20.59 -5.71
N LYS A 260 11.83 19.74 -6.74
CA LYS A 260 10.77 19.43 -7.71
C LYS A 260 9.50 18.87 -7.06
N ILE A 261 9.64 18.17 -5.93
CA ILE A 261 8.53 17.50 -5.25
C ILE A 261 7.90 18.39 -4.17
N PHE A 262 8.72 19.14 -3.43
CA PHE A 262 8.28 19.78 -2.19
C PHE A 262 8.24 21.30 -2.25
N SER A 263 8.96 21.94 -3.17
CA SER A 263 9.04 23.40 -3.25
C SER A 263 7.99 23.98 -4.19
N ASP A 264 7.61 25.23 -3.96
CA ASP A 264 6.78 25.97 -4.87
C ASP A 264 7.55 26.36 -6.16
N GLU A 265 6.79 26.75 -7.19
CA GLU A 265 7.35 27.09 -8.51
C GLU A 265 8.40 28.20 -8.45
N GLN A 266 8.23 29.19 -7.58
CA GLN A 266 9.16 30.31 -7.49
C GLN A 266 10.50 29.85 -6.88
N THR A 267 10.45 29.04 -5.83
CA THR A 267 11.63 28.42 -5.23
C THR A 267 12.36 27.53 -6.24
N ILE A 268 11.63 26.72 -7.02
CA ILE A 268 12.22 25.88 -8.07
C ILE A 268 12.93 26.76 -9.11
N LYS A 269 12.31 27.84 -9.60
CA LYS A 269 12.94 28.78 -10.55
C LYS A 269 14.20 29.41 -9.99
N ASN A 270 14.17 29.83 -8.72
CA ASN A 270 15.35 30.40 -8.03
C ASN A 270 16.48 29.38 -7.89
N VAL A 271 16.15 28.11 -7.56
CA VAL A 271 17.13 27.03 -7.49
C VAL A 271 17.78 26.79 -8.85
N TYR A 272 17.00 26.71 -9.93
CA TYR A 272 17.55 26.52 -11.27
C TYR A 272 18.46 27.67 -11.67
N ALA A 273 17.97 28.91 -11.59
CA ALA A 273 18.76 30.09 -11.95
C ALA A 273 20.03 30.21 -11.12
N GLY A 274 19.93 30.07 -9.79
CA GLY A 274 21.07 30.21 -8.89
C GLY A 274 22.07 29.05 -8.98
N CYS A 275 21.63 27.83 -9.19
CA CYS A 275 22.49 26.66 -9.27
C CYS A 275 23.30 26.65 -10.58
N THR A 276 22.66 26.90 -11.73
CA THR A 276 23.31 26.86 -13.05
C THR A 276 24.27 28.01 -13.29
N THR A 277 24.12 29.11 -12.56
CA THR A 277 25.03 30.27 -12.63
C THR A 277 26.04 30.33 -11.47
N ALA A 278 26.08 29.32 -10.59
CA ALA A 278 26.81 29.35 -9.33
C ALA A 278 26.41 30.51 -8.38
N GLY A 279 25.24 31.13 -8.61
CA GLY A 279 24.71 32.26 -7.82
C GLY A 279 24.35 31.88 -6.38
N ILE A 280 23.89 30.63 -6.13
CA ILE A 280 23.58 30.12 -4.78
C ILE A 280 24.56 29.06 -4.32
N GLY A 281 24.76 28.89 -3.00
CA GLY A 281 25.50 27.79 -2.41
C GLY A 281 24.66 26.54 -2.18
N CYS A 282 25.27 25.36 -2.19
CA CYS A 282 24.55 24.11 -1.90
C CYS A 282 23.95 24.09 -0.49
N ILE A 283 24.59 24.71 0.51
CA ILE A 283 24.06 24.81 1.88
C ILE A 283 22.79 25.67 1.91
N GLU A 284 22.80 26.80 1.21
CA GLU A 284 21.64 27.68 1.08
C GLU A 284 20.48 26.97 0.36
N CYS A 285 20.73 26.33 -0.78
CA CYS A 285 19.77 25.52 -1.51
C CYS A 285 19.14 24.41 -0.62
N LYS A 286 19.94 23.70 0.16
CA LYS A 286 19.45 22.70 1.14
C LYS A 286 18.60 23.34 2.24
N GLY A 287 18.90 24.58 2.64
CA GLY A 287 18.07 25.36 3.56
C GLY A 287 16.67 25.56 3.01
N TRP A 288 16.54 26.01 1.75
CA TRP A 288 15.25 26.19 1.08
C TRP A 288 14.47 24.86 0.92
N ALA A 289 15.18 23.76 0.64
CA ALA A 289 14.55 22.43 0.60
C ALA A 289 14.03 22.03 1.98
N ALA A 290 14.78 22.31 3.05
CA ALA A 290 14.35 22.07 4.42
C ALA A 290 13.12 22.91 4.79
N ASP A 291 13.09 24.19 4.42
CA ASP A 291 11.95 25.08 4.65
C ASP A 291 10.68 24.54 4.00
N SER A 292 10.78 24.07 2.75
CA SER A 292 9.65 23.49 2.00
C SER A 292 9.14 22.20 2.66
N ILE A 293 10.04 21.32 3.09
CA ILE A 293 9.70 20.06 3.76
C ILE A 293 9.09 20.32 5.15
N VAL A 294 9.68 21.24 5.93
CA VAL A 294 9.13 21.64 7.25
C VAL A 294 7.74 22.21 7.12
N LYS A 295 7.51 23.09 6.14
CA LYS A 295 6.19 23.64 5.85
C LYS A 295 5.16 22.55 5.52
N LEU A 296 5.56 21.52 4.77
CA LEU A 296 4.71 20.36 4.47
C LEU A 296 4.39 19.55 5.72
N LEU A 297 5.41 19.29 6.56
CA LEU A 297 5.29 18.41 7.73
C LEU A 297 4.56 19.07 8.91
N ALA A 298 4.63 20.38 9.07
CA ALA A 298 4.07 21.10 10.21
C ALA A 298 2.59 20.72 10.49
N PRO A 299 1.64 20.81 9.54
CA PRO A 299 0.25 20.44 9.81
C PRO A 299 0.06 18.95 10.07
N MET A 300 0.96 18.09 9.57
CA MET A 300 0.93 16.67 9.89
C MET A 300 1.38 16.42 11.32
N GLN A 301 2.42 17.10 11.77
CA GLN A 301 2.94 16.99 13.13
C GLN A 301 1.94 17.49 14.18
N GLU A 302 1.19 18.54 13.88
CA GLU A 302 0.09 19.01 14.73
C GLU A 302 -0.99 17.94 14.90
N ARG A 303 -1.43 17.28 13.80
CA ARG A 303 -2.37 16.19 13.88
C ARG A 303 -1.79 14.97 14.58
N ARG A 304 -0.50 14.66 14.33
CA ARG A 304 0.21 13.54 14.92
C ARG A 304 0.32 13.67 16.43
N ALA A 305 0.56 14.87 16.95
CA ALA A 305 0.75 15.14 18.38
C ALA A 305 -0.43 14.63 19.24
N LYS A 306 -1.66 14.73 18.74
CA LYS A 306 -2.85 14.20 19.41
C LYS A 306 -2.77 12.69 19.62
N PHE A 307 -2.38 11.95 18.59
CA PHE A 307 -2.31 10.49 18.66
C PHE A 307 -1.04 9.99 19.35
N GLU A 308 0.05 10.76 19.37
CA GLU A 308 1.25 10.45 20.15
C GLU A 308 1.01 10.57 21.66
N GLN A 309 0.15 11.51 22.08
CA GLN A 309 -0.26 11.64 23.49
C GLN A 309 -1.19 10.49 23.90
N GLU A 310 -2.04 10.01 23.00
CA GLU A 310 -2.97 8.93 23.28
C GLU A 310 -3.00 7.91 22.11
N PRO A 311 -1.97 7.03 22.01
CA PRO A 311 -1.87 6.04 20.93
C PRO A 311 -3.04 5.07 20.84
N LYS A 312 -3.77 4.89 21.94
CA LYS A 312 -4.98 4.08 21.97
C LYS A 312 -6.05 4.57 21.00
N LEU A 313 -6.17 5.87 20.76
CA LEU A 313 -7.13 6.42 19.78
C LEU A 313 -6.87 5.89 18.36
N ALA A 314 -5.61 5.81 17.94
CA ALA A 314 -5.26 5.27 16.63
C ALA A 314 -5.54 3.75 16.56
N TRP A 315 -5.31 3.03 17.64
CA TRP A 315 -5.66 1.62 17.75
C TRP A 315 -7.16 1.38 17.68
N ASP A 316 -7.97 2.13 18.42
CA ASP A 316 -9.44 2.03 18.42
C ASP A 316 -10.03 2.30 17.01
N ILE A 317 -9.44 3.23 16.27
CA ILE A 317 -9.80 3.48 14.86
C ILE A 317 -9.53 2.24 14.00
N LEU A 318 -8.37 1.59 14.17
CA LEU A 318 -8.06 0.37 13.44
C LEU A 318 -8.98 -0.80 13.83
N GLU A 319 -9.34 -0.93 15.10
CA GLU A 319 -10.29 -1.96 15.57
C GLU A 319 -11.69 -1.74 14.99
N ALA A 320 -12.20 -0.51 15.04
CA ALA A 320 -13.49 -0.16 14.46
C ALA A 320 -13.50 -0.38 12.93
N GLY A 321 -12.42 0.00 12.24
CA GLY A 321 -12.24 -0.27 10.84
C GLY A 321 -12.16 -1.75 10.51
N SER A 322 -11.47 -2.54 11.35
CA SER A 322 -11.40 -4.00 11.20
C SER A 322 -12.77 -4.67 11.32
N ALA A 323 -13.61 -4.20 12.24
CA ALA A 323 -14.99 -4.70 12.36
C ALA A 323 -15.83 -4.39 11.11
N ARG A 324 -15.68 -3.17 10.53
CA ARG A 324 -16.34 -2.83 9.25
C ARG A 324 -15.81 -3.69 8.09
N ALA A 325 -14.50 -3.85 7.99
CA ALA A 325 -13.87 -4.67 6.97
C ALA A 325 -14.30 -6.14 7.09
N GLN A 326 -14.34 -6.69 8.31
CA GLN A 326 -14.77 -8.06 8.57
C GLN A 326 -16.20 -8.31 8.09
N LYS A 327 -17.12 -7.38 8.32
CA LYS A 327 -18.51 -7.51 7.83
C LYS A 327 -18.57 -7.61 6.30
N THR A 328 -17.78 -6.82 5.60
CA THR A 328 -17.70 -6.87 4.13
C THR A 328 -17.04 -8.17 3.65
N ALA A 329 -15.96 -8.57 4.30
CA ALA A 329 -15.24 -9.80 3.98
C ALA A 329 -16.12 -11.04 4.21
N GLU A 330 -16.88 -11.09 5.30
CA GLU A 330 -17.78 -12.21 5.59
C GLU A 330 -18.90 -12.36 4.56
N ALA A 331 -19.47 -11.23 4.10
CA ALA A 331 -20.46 -11.28 3.03
C ALA A 331 -19.88 -11.88 1.73
N THR A 332 -18.62 -11.56 1.40
CA THR A 332 -17.94 -12.17 0.25
C THR A 332 -17.65 -13.66 0.49
N MET A 333 -17.18 -14.02 1.70
CA MET A 333 -16.90 -15.42 2.04
C MET A 333 -18.14 -16.29 2.05
N GLN A 334 -19.30 -15.75 2.42
CA GLN A 334 -20.56 -16.46 2.27
C GLN A 334 -20.80 -16.83 0.81
N GLU A 335 -20.69 -15.89 -0.14
CA GLU A 335 -20.82 -16.17 -1.57
C GLU A 335 -19.80 -17.20 -2.08
N VAL A 336 -18.55 -17.14 -1.56
CA VAL A 336 -17.48 -18.10 -1.90
C VAL A 336 -17.84 -19.50 -1.42
N ARG A 337 -18.27 -19.64 -0.16
CA ARG A 337 -18.65 -20.95 0.42
C ARG A 337 -19.87 -21.53 -0.29
N GLU A 338 -20.87 -20.72 -0.62
CA GLU A 338 -22.03 -21.14 -1.41
C GLU A 338 -21.62 -21.65 -2.80
N ALA A 339 -20.78 -20.89 -3.52
CA ALA A 339 -20.31 -21.28 -4.85
C ALA A 339 -19.47 -22.57 -4.84
N MET A 340 -18.73 -22.81 -3.75
CA MET A 340 -17.91 -24.01 -3.58
C MET A 340 -18.65 -25.17 -2.89
N HIS A 341 -19.93 -25.03 -2.57
CA HIS A 341 -20.72 -26.01 -1.80
C HIS A 341 -20.12 -26.33 -0.43
N LEU A 342 -19.52 -25.34 0.22
CA LEU A 342 -18.93 -25.42 1.57
C LEU A 342 -19.79 -24.70 2.62
N SER A 343 -21.07 -24.44 2.31
CA SER A 343 -21.96 -23.80 3.26
C SER A 343 -22.11 -24.64 4.53
N PRO A 344 -22.06 -24.03 5.73
CA PRO A 344 -22.24 -24.78 6.98
C PRO A 344 -23.65 -25.33 7.18
N GLU A 345 -24.62 -24.84 6.43
CA GLU A 345 -26.02 -25.30 6.52
C GLU A 345 -26.21 -26.54 5.63
N TYR A 346 -26.77 -27.61 6.21
CA TYR A 346 -27.16 -28.81 5.45
C TYR A 346 -28.43 -28.51 4.64
N GLU A 347 -28.24 -28.24 3.36
CA GLU A 347 -29.36 -28.20 2.44
C GLU A 347 -29.70 -29.63 2.01
N LYS A 348 -30.98 -30.05 2.24
CA LYS A 348 -31.47 -31.33 1.77
C LYS A 348 -31.39 -31.34 0.25
N PRO A 349 -30.69 -32.33 -0.38
CA PRO A 349 -30.62 -32.37 -1.84
C PRO A 349 -32.05 -32.39 -2.41
N ALA A 350 -32.26 -31.60 -3.46
CA ALA A 350 -33.53 -31.63 -4.18
C ALA A 350 -33.83 -33.09 -4.60
N PRO A 351 -35.07 -33.57 -4.48
CA PRO A 351 -35.42 -34.91 -4.90
C PRO A 351 -35.03 -35.10 -6.36
N ASN A 352 -34.23 -36.15 -6.66
CA ASN A 352 -33.84 -36.52 -8.02
C ASN A 352 -35.08 -36.59 -8.89
N GLN A 353 -35.15 -35.73 -9.91
CA GLN A 353 -36.22 -35.79 -10.94
C GLN A 353 -36.01 -36.96 -11.93
N ASP A 354 -34.93 -37.76 -11.77
CA ASP A 354 -34.61 -38.87 -12.70
C ASP A 354 -35.04 -40.26 -12.21
N ALA A 355 -36.04 -40.34 -11.34
CA ALA A 355 -36.66 -41.62 -11.02
C ALA A 355 -37.95 -41.85 -11.88
N GLY A 356 -37.75 -42.00 -13.19
CA GLY A 356 -38.83 -42.23 -14.11
C GLY A 356 -38.37 -42.57 -15.51
N ILE A 357 -37.59 -43.66 -15.65
CA ILE A 357 -37.49 -44.38 -16.91
C ILE A 357 -37.64 -45.86 -16.54
N GLU A 358 -38.88 -46.36 -16.67
CA GLU A 358 -39.14 -47.77 -16.95
C GLU A 358 -38.86 -48.07 -18.42
#